data_24ed96757fe5f6c62389faac71385326
#
_entry.id   24ed96757fe5f6c62389faac71385326
#
_cell.length_a   1.000
_cell.length_b   1.000
_cell.length_c   1.000
_cell.angle_alpha   90.00
_cell.angle_beta   90.00
_cell.angle_gamma   90.00
#
_symmetry.space_group_name_H-M   'P 1'
#
loop_
_entity.id
_entity.type
_entity.pdbx_description
1 polymer ?
#
loop_
_entity_poly.entity_id
_entity_poly.type
_entity_poly.pdbx_seq_one_letter_code
_entity_poly.pdbx_strand_id
1 'polypeptide(L)'
;LLIYPDKKNSPIDLSSISNQKIRDIFSSMILSVNNFLAPFERIINYVIINRDFESKKGELTPKGTYIRKKVLKNFEKIISPLYEKNYVSLHHKNKEIRFPNWLLREIGTIKSYLKWNGKIVTIKNHTNQLILSWDNNIIQLGNFVYTFDKYVLDIEKLIKSPAHWLGNINFSNFTGSSIFRLKTAEFNKALVVNRPNYSILKNEINDNQSNEYLFIL
;
A
#
# COMPACT_ATOMS: atom_id res chain seq x y z
N LEU A 1 -7.95 -8.57 7.65
CA LEU A 1 -9.31 -8.71 8.20
C LEU A 1 -10.08 -9.78 7.41
N LEU A 2 -10.80 -10.66 8.11
CA LEU A 2 -11.82 -11.54 7.51
C LEU A 2 -13.19 -10.90 7.67
N ILE A 3 -14.00 -10.94 6.63
CA ILE A 3 -15.35 -10.41 6.63
C ILE A 3 -16.30 -11.52 6.14
N TYR A 4 -17.33 -11.80 6.92
CA TYR A 4 -18.47 -12.58 6.49
C TYR A 4 -19.67 -11.66 6.28
N PRO A 5 -20.23 -11.56 5.06
CA PRO A 5 -21.44 -10.81 4.83
C PRO A 5 -22.64 -11.60 5.35
N ASP A 6 -23.25 -11.15 6.44
CA ASP A 6 -24.47 -11.77 6.95
C ASP A 6 -25.64 -11.42 6.02
N LYS A 7 -25.90 -12.30 5.07
CA LYS A 7 -26.96 -12.11 4.07
C LYS A 7 -28.37 -12.17 4.66
N LYS A 8 -28.53 -12.82 5.83
CA LYS A 8 -29.84 -13.01 6.46
C LYS A 8 -30.29 -11.79 7.26
N ASN A 9 -29.35 -11.16 7.97
CA ASN A 9 -29.63 -10.04 8.86
C ASN A 9 -29.18 -8.68 8.28
N SER A 10 -28.74 -8.66 7.02
CA SER A 10 -28.36 -7.41 6.36
C SER A 10 -29.61 -6.57 6.04
N PRO A 11 -29.59 -5.25 6.33
CA PRO A 11 -30.65 -4.34 5.90
C PRO A 11 -30.69 -4.16 4.39
N ILE A 12 -29.67 -4.62 3.67
CA ILE A 12 -29.56 -4.59 2.22
C ILE A 12 -29.61 -6.04 1.72
N ASP A 13 -30.40 -6.33 0.72
CA ASP A 13 -30.38 -7.64 0.07
C ASP A 13 -29.05 -7.86 -0.67
N LEU A 14 -28.10 -8.47 0.02
CA LEU A 14 -26.78 -8.77 -0.52
C LEU A 14 -26.81 -9.88 -1.58
N SER A 15 -27.89 -10.63 -1.70
CA SER A 15 -28.01 -11.71 -2.70
C SER A 15 -28.28 -11.17 -4.10
N SER A 16 -28.91 -10.00 -4.21
CA SER A 16 -29.20 -9.31 -5.46
C SER A 16 -28.06 -8.43 -5.98
N ILE A 17 -27.00 -8.27 -5.18
CA ILE A 17 -25.90 -7.34 -5.47
C ILE A 17 -24.70 -8.07 -6.04
N SER A 18 -24.04 -7.49 -7.05
CA SER A 18 -22.81 -8.04 -7.62
C SER A 18 -21.68 -8.11 -6.58
N ASN A 19 -20.80 -9.11 -6.71
CA ASN A 19 -19.64 -9.26 -5.85
C ASN A 19 -18.75 -8.01 -5.80
N GLN A 20 -18.67 -7.25 -6.88
CA GLN A 20 -17.91 -5.99 -6.93
C GLN A 20 -18.56 -4.92 -6.03
N LYS A 21 -19.87 -4.78 -6.09
CA LYS A 21 -20.61 -3.81 -5.26
C LYS A 21 -20.53 -4.17 -3.78
N ILE A 22 -20.57 -5.47 -3.45
CA ILE A 22 -20.33 -5.94 -2.07
C ILE A 22 -18.91 -5.53 -1.60
N ARG A 23 -17.89 -5.73 -2.43
CA ARG A 23 -16.52 -5.28 -2.12
C ARG A 23 -16.43 -3.78 -1.92
N ASP A 24 -17.11 -2.98 -2.75
CA ASP A 24 -17.11 -1.52 -2.64
C ASP A 24 -17.78 -1.06 -1.33
N ILE A 25 -18.88 -1.70 -0.91
CA ILE A 25 -19.53 -1.44 0.37
C ILE A 25 -18.57 -1.70 1.52
N PHE A 26 -17.97 -2.89 1.60
CA PHE A 26 -17.03 -3.23 2.68
C PHE A 26 -15.76 -2.37 2.65
N SER A 27 -15.28 -2.01 1.47
CA SER A 27 -14.16 -1.07 1.34
C SER A 27 -14.49 0.28 1.97
N SER A 28 -15.67 0.82 1.69
CA SER A 28 -16.13 2.09 2.27
C SER A 28 -16.31 2.00 3.78
N MET A 29 -16.87 0.91 4.29
CA MET A 29 -17.01 0.67 5.73
C MET A 29 -15.65 0.61 6.43
N ILE A 30 -14.68 -0.12 5.87
CA ILE A 30 -13.33 -0.22 6.43
C ILE A 30 -12.65 1.15 6.47
N LEU A 31 -12.78 1.95 5.40
CA LEU A 31 -12.21 3.29 5.39
C LEU A 31 -12.84 4.19 6.44
N SER A 32 -14.15 4.10 6.64
CA SER A 32 -14.84 4.82 7.70
C SER A 32 -14.31 4.44 9.09
N VAL A 33 -14.12 3.14 9.34
CA VAL A 33 -13.53 2.65 10.60
C VAL A 33 -12.08 3.12 10.74
N ASN A 34 -11.28 3.07 9.68
CA ASN A 34 -9.89 3.50 9.69
C ASN A 34 -9.71 4.97 10.10
N ASN A 35 -10.70 5.83 9.88
CA ASN A 35 -10.65 7.24 10.29
C ASN A 35 -10.60 7.41 11.82
N PHE A 36 -11.09 6.43 12.57
CA PHE A 36 -11.09 6.42 14.05
C PHE A 36 -9.90 5.64 14.64
N LEU A 37 -9.13 4.94 13.80
CA LEU A 37 -8.00 4.12 14.24
C LEU A 37 -6.68 4.87 14.11
N ALA A 38 -5.77 4.61 15.05
CA ALA A 38 -4.38 5.05 14.93
C ALA A 38 -3.74 4.40 13.67
N PRO A 39 -2.76 5.04 13.02
CA PRO A 39 -2.17 4.53 11.78
C PRO A 39 -1.73 3.07 11.85
N PHE A 40 -1.12 2.64 12.95
CA PHE A 40 -0.64 1.27 13.14
C PHE A 40 -1.77 0.22 13.28
N GLU A 41 -2.99 0.65 13.63
CA GLU A 41 -4.17 -0.21 13.77
C GLU A 41 -4.97 -0.31 12.47
N ARG A 42 -4.76 0.60 11.52
CA ARG A 42 -5.55 0.69 10.29
C ARG A 42 -5.47 -0.57 9.44
N ILE A 43 -6.62 -0.98 8.97
CA ILE A 43 -6.80 -2.13 8.10
C ILE A 43 -6.47 -1.70 6.67
N ILE A 44 -5.51 -2.37 6.03
CA ILE A 44 -5.11 -2.09 4.65
C ILE A 44 -5.57 -3.15 3.65
N ASN A 45 -5.90 -4.33 4.15
CA ASN A 45 -6.34 -5.45 3.32
C ASN A 45 -7.37 -6.31 4.03
N TYR A 46 -8.27 -6.91 3.27
CA TYR A 46 -9.32 -7.78 3.80
C TYR A 46 -9.70 -8.85 2.78
N VAL A 47 -10.32 -9.90 3.27
CA VAL A 47 -10.91 -10.95 2.45
C VAL A 47 -12.35 -11.18 2.89
N ILE A 48 -13.24 -11.30 1.91
CA ILE A 48 -14.64 -11.69 2.14
C ILE A 48 -14.71 -13.20 2.02
N ILE A 49 -15.22 -13.85 3.08
CA ILE A 49 -15.47 -15.29 3.10
C ILE A 49 -16.90 -15.57 2.66
N ASN A 50 -17.09 -16.73 2.06
CA ASN A 50 -18.37 -17.14 1.43
C ASN A 50 -19.25 -17.99 2.33
N ARG A 51 -18.80 -18.32 3.54
CA ARG A 51 -19.55 -19.08 4.53
C ARG A 51 -19.47 -18.46 5.91
N ASP A 52 -20.47 -18.71 6.70
CA ASP A 52 -20.52 -18.34 8.11
C ASP A 52 -19.50 -19.13 8.95
N PHE A 53 -19.25 -18.64 10.15
CA PHE A 53 -18.50 -19.37 11.16
C PHE A 53 -19.40 -20.43 11.82
N GLU A 54 -18.86 -21.62 12.03
CA GLU A 54 -19.64 -22.79 12.45
C GLU A 54 -19.14 -23.33 13.77
N SER A 55 -20.06 -23.55 14.72
CA SER A 55 -19.76 -24.26 15.98
C SER A 55 -19.28 -25.71 15.76
N LYS A 56 -19.82 -26.40 14.75
CA LYS A 56 -19.39 -27.76 14.36
C LYS A 56 -17.93 -27.82 13.90
N LYS A 57 -17.39 -26.73 13.39
CA LYS A 57 -15.97 -26.58 13.01
C LYS A 57 -15.09 -26.04 14.14
N GLY A 58 -15.67 -25.87 15.33
CA GLY A 58 -15.01 -25.34 16.51
C GLY A 58 -14.65 -23.86 16.38
N GLU A 59 -15.29 -23.09 15.50
CA GLU A 59 -15.03 -21.68 15.25
C GLU A 59 -15.77 -20.78 16.25
N LEU A 60 -16.86 -21.31 16.82
CA LEU A 60 -17.69 -20.62 17.81
C LEU A 60 -17.77 -21.43 19.11
N THR A 61 -17.82 -20.73 20.24
CA THR A 61 -18.18 -21.30 21.53
C THR A 61 -19.68 -21.61 21.57
N PRO A 62 -20.19 -22.39 22.56
CA PRO A 62 -21.63 -22.58 22.75
C PRO A 62 -22.42 -21.27 22.91
N LYS A 63 -21.78 -20.22 23.41
CA LYS A 63 -22.35 -18.87 23.54
C LYS A 63 -22.25 -18.02 22.28
N GLY A 64 -21.76 -18.55 21.13
CA GLY A 64 -21.62 -17.84 19.88
C GLY A 64 -20.37 -16.93 19.76
N THR A 65 -19.46 -16.98 20.72
CA THR A 65 -18.22 -16.19 20.68
C THR A 65 -17.18 -16.84 19.77
N TYR A 66 -16.46 -16.06 18.98
CA TYR A 66 -15.43 -16.57 18.06
C TYR A 66 -14.22 -17.16 18.78
N ILE A 67 -13.83 -18.38 18.40
CA ILE A 67 -12.60 -19.03 18.83
C ILE A 67 -11.49 -18.69 17.84
N ARG A 68 -10.79 -17.56 18.05
CA ARG A 68 -9.80 -16.99 17.10
C ARG A 68 -8.78 -18.02 16.60
N LYS A 69 -8.23 -18.86 17.48
CA LYS A 69 -7.23 -19.88 17.09
C LYS A 69 -7.80 -20.88 16.07
N LYS A 70 -9.05 -21.28 16.21
CA LYS A 70 -9.72 -22.20 15.27
C LYS A 70 -10.05 -21.51 13.95
N VAL A 71 -10.56 -20.28 14.01
CA VAL A 71 -10.81 -19.47 12.81
C VAL A 71 -9.50 -19.28 12.02
N LEU A 72 -8.41 -18.87 12.66
CA LEU A 72 -7.11 -18.71 12.02
C LEU A 72 -6.65 -20.00 11.33
N LYS A 73 -6.76 -21.15 12.00
CA LYS A 73 -6.39 -22.45 11.43
C LYS A 73 -7.27 -22.83 10.23
N ASN A 74 -8.58 -22.69 10.36
CA ASN A 74 -9.52 -23.10 9.31
C ASN A 74 -9.46 -22.22 8.05
N PHE A 75 -9.06 -20.98 8.21
CA PHE A 75 -8.90 -20.01 7.11
C PHE A 75 -7.43 -19.69 6.80
N GLU A 76 -6.48 -20.50 7.28
CA GLU A 76 -5.03 -20.25 7.13
C GLU A 76 -4.62 -19.99 5.69
N LYS A 77 -5.09 -20.80 4.73
CA LYS A 77 -4.79 -20.63 3.30
C LYS A 77 -5.24 -19.29 2.73
N ILE A 78 -6.24 -18.67 3.33
CA ILE A 78 -6.78 -17.36 2.90
C ILE A 78 -6.10 -16.23 3.66
N ILE A 79 -5.74 -16.47 4.93
CA ILE A 79 -5.16 -15.48 5.83
C ILE A 79 -3.66 -15.28 5.58
N SER A 80 -2.91 -16.39 5.42
CA SER A 80 -1.44 -16.33 5.29
C SER A 80 -0.98 -15.38 4.18
N PRO A 81 -1.56 -15.38 2.97
CA PRO A 81 -1.16 -14.45 1.91
C PRO A 81 -1.36 -12.97 2.25
N LEU A 82 -2.24 -12.64 3.23
CA LEU A 82 -2.44 -11.26 3.68
C LEU A 82 -1.26 -10.72 4.51
N TYR A 83 -0.46 -11.63 5.09
CA TYR A 83 0.64 -11.31 6.01
C TYR A 83 2.03 -11.66 5.47
N GLU A 84 2.11 -12.40 4.36
CA GLU A 84 3.38 -12.81 3.77
C GLU A 84 4.28 -11.63 3.35
N LYS A 85 3.65 -10.54 2.95
CA LYS A 85 4.36 -9.36 2.42
C LYS A 85 4.02 -8.12 3.22
N ASN A 86 5.04 -7.31 3.53
CA ASN A 86 4.88 -5.98 4.17
C ASN A 86 4.55 -4.89 3.16
N TYR A 87 4.22 -5.26 1.94
CA TYR A 87 3.90 -4.32 0.87
C TYR A 87 2.74 -4.82 0.01
N VAL A 88 2.10 -3.88 -0.64
CA VAL A 88 1.11 -4.12 -1.70
C VAL A 88 1.79 -3.92 -3.05
N SER A 89 1.65 -4.90 -3.95
CA SER A 89 2.13 -4.80 -5.33
C SER A 89 1.03 -4.35 -6.27
N LEU A 90 1.38 -3.41 -7.15
CA LEU A 90 0.63 -3.09 -8.36
C LEU A 90 1.41 -3.58 -9.57
N HIS A 91 0.72 -4.22 -10.49
CA HIS A 91 1.32 -4.76 -11.71
C HIS A 91 0.72 -4.12 -12.95
N HIS A 92 1.58 -3.80 -13.91
CA HIS A 92 1.18 -3.41 -15.26
C HIS A 92 2.17 -3.99 -16.26
N LYS A 93 1.70 -4.90 -17.12
CA LYS A 93 2.57 -5.72 -17.98
C LYS A 93 3.61 -6.46 -17.13
N ASN A 94 4.90 -6.35 -17.47
CA ASN A 94 6.03 -6.95 -16.73
C ASN A 94 6.60 -6.06 -15.61
N LYS A 95 5.94 -4.95 -15.28
CA LYS A 95 6.40 -3.94 -14.31
C LYS A 95 5.64 -4.07 -13.01
N GLU A 96 6.33 -3.86 -11.88
CA GLU A 96 5.79 -3.93 -10.52
C GLU A 96 6.12 -2.66 -9.75
N ILE A 97 5.14 -2.11 -9.03
CA ILE A 97 5.36 -1.08 -8.02
C ILE A 97 4.98 -1.66 -6.66
N ARG A 98 5.85 -1.53 -5.67
CA ARG A 98 5.65 -1.99 -4.29
C ARG A 98 5.41 -0.81 -3.37
N PHE A 99 4.25 -0.80 -2.73
CA PHE A 99 3.89 0.19 -1.72
C PHE A 99 3.97 -0.47 -0.34
N PRO A 100 4.80 0.04 0.59
CA PRO A 100 4.89 -0.54 1.92
C PRO A 100 3.58 -0.37 2.68
N ASN A 101 3.21 -1.39 3.45
CA ASN A 101 1.96 -1.42 4.20
C ASN A 101 1.84 -0.26 5.19
N TRP A 102 2.97 0.16 5.78
CA TRP A 102 2.96 1.29 6.72
C TRP A 102 2.58 2.61 6.02
N LEU A 103 3.02 2.85 4.77
CA LEU A 103 2.67 4.05 4.02
C LEU A 103 1.15 4.09 3.73
N LEU A 104 0.56 2.95 3.36
CA LEU A 104 -0.88 2.87 3.13
C LEU A 104 -1.68 3.13 4.41
N ARG A 105 -1.16 2.67 5.56
CA ARG A 105 -1.75 2.99 6.87
C ARG A 105 -1.66 4.47 7.19
N GLU A 106 -0.52 5.10 6.96
CA GLU A 106 -0.33 6.54 7.18
C GLU A 106 -1.25 7.38 6.28
N ILE A 107 -1.31 7.06 5.00
CA ILE A 107 -2.22 7.71 4.04
C ILE A 107 -3.70 7.45 4.41
N GLY A 108 -3.99 6.36 5.12
CA GLY A 108 -5.35 5.97 5.50
C GLY A 108 -6.12 5.26 4.39
N THR A 109 -5.44 4.59 3.48
CA THR A 109 -6.06 3.90 2.35
C THR A 109 -5.97 2.38 2.46
N ILE A 110 -6.70 1.69 1.59
CA ILE A 110 -6.72 0.23 1.50
C ILE A 110 -6.24 -0.24 0.12
N LYS A 111 -5.77 -1.48 0.04
CA LYS A 111 -5.25 -2.09 -1.19
C LYS A 111 -6.20 -1.92 -2.39
N SER A 112 -7.50 -2.13 -2.20
CA SER A 112 -8.49 -2.08 -3.29
C SER A 112 -8.68 -0.69 -3.91
N TYR A 113 -8.27 0.37 -3.21
CA TYR A 113 -8.37 1.76 -3.66
C TYR A 113 -7.13 2.25 -4.40
N LEU A 114 -6.03 1.51 -4.30
CA LEU A 114 -4.80 1.81 -4.98
C LEU A 114 -4.83 1.18 -6.39
N LYS A 115 -4.69 2.00 -7.42
CA LYS A 115 -4.71 1.55 -8.83
C LYS A 115 -3.60 2.18 -9.63
N TRP A 116 -3.12 1.44 -10.60
CA TRP A 116 -2.12 1.89 -11.56
C TRP A 116 -2.53 1.52 -12.99
N ASN A 117 -2.55 2.51 -13.87
CA ASN A 117 -2.92 2.34 -15.29
C ASN A 117 -1.70 2.26 -16.23
N GLY A 118 -0.49 2.17 -15.69
CA GLY A 118 0.76 2.18 -16.44
C GLY A 118 1.44 3.56 -16.51
N LYS A 119 0.70 4.64 -16.26
CA LYS A 119 1.21 6.03 -16.26
C LYS A 119 0.95 6.76 -14.95
N ILE A 120 -0.14 6.47 -14.29
CA ILE A 120 -0.57 7.18 -13.08
C ILE A 120 -0.98 6.17 -12.04
N VAL A 121 -0.46 6.31 -10.82
CA VAL A 121 -1.01 5.64 -9.64
C VAL A 121 -2.01 6.58 -8.99
N THR A 122 -3.21 6.06 -8.77
CA THR A 122 -4.30 6.77 -8.13
C THR A 122 -4.73 6.04 -6.86
N ILE A 123 -5.19 6.81 -5.89
CA ILE A 123 -5.89 6.32 -4.71
C ILE A 123 -7.32 6.84 -4.81
N LYS A 124 -8.30 5.92 -4.82
CA LYS A 124 -9.72 6.32 -4.85
C LYS A 124 -10.01 7.25 -3.67
N ASN A 125 -10.72 8.33 -3.92
CA ASN A 125 -11.05 9.39 -2.96
C ASN A 125 -9.86 10.26 -2.48
N HIS A 126 -8.71 10.17 -3.15
CA HIS A 126 -7.60 11.10 -2.96
C HIS A 126 -7.41 11.95 -4.21
N THR A 127 -7.11 13.22 -4.03
CA THR A 127 -6.85 14.16 -5.13
C THR A 127 -5.44 13.99 -5.70
N ASN A 128 -4.48 13.62 -4.84
CA ASN A 128 -3.09 13.50 -5.23
C ASN A 128 -2.85 12.18 -5.99
N GLN A 129 -2.15 12.31 -7.11
CA GLN A 129 -1.81 11.21 -7.99
C GLN A 129 -0.30 11.12 -8.12
N LEU A 130 0.24 9.91 -8.19
CA LEU A 130 1.64 9.69 -8.51
C LEU A 130 1.77 9.54 -10.02
N ILE A 131 2.35 10.52 -10.68
CA ILE A 131 2.62 10.51 -12.11
C ILE A 131 3.89 9.69 -12.33
N LEU A 132 3.76 8.64 -13.13
CA LEU A 132 4.84 7.70 -13.37
C LEU A 132 4.77 7.20 -14.81
N SER A 133 5.79 7.47 -15.58
CA SER A 133 5.98 6.82 -16.88
C SER A 133 7.18 5.89 -16.81
N TRP A 134 7.09 4.77 -17.53
CA TRP A 134 8.12 3.75 -17.49
C TRP A 134 8.42 3.28 -18.91
N ASP A 135 9.60 3.61 -19.39
CA ASP A 135 10.09 3.16 -20.69
C ASP A 135 11.37 2.36 -20.50
N ASN A 136 11.36 1.11 -20.96
CA ASN A 136 12.46 0.15 -20.77
C ASN A 136 12.96 0.13 -19.32
N ASN A 137 14.20 0.56 -19.06
CA ASN A 137 14.82 0.65 -17.75
C ASN A 137 14.77 2.08 -17.15
N ILE A 138 14.04 2.99 -17.79
CA ILE A 138 13.91 4.38 -17.36
C ILE A 138 12.54 4.59 -16.72
N ILE A 139 12.52 5.16 -15.53
CA ILE A 139 11.29 5.59 -14.85
C ILE A 139 11.35 7.11 -14.68
N GLN A 140 10.35 7.78 -15.20
CA GLN A 140 10.04 9.14 -14.80
C GLN A 140 9.01 9.10 -13.68
N LEU A 141 9.33 9.68 -12.54
CA LEU A 141 8.47 9.79 -11.36
C LEU A 141 8.32 11.28 -11.03
N GLY A 142 7.16 11.85 -11.35
CA GLY A 142 6.96 13.29 -11.26
C GLY A 142 7.97 14.03 -12.18
N ASN A 143 8.79 14.89 -11.58
CA ASN A 143 9.82 15.67 -12.28
C ASN A 143 11.21 15.01 -12.29
N PHE A 144 11.36 13.83 -11.71
CA PHE A 144 12.63 13.10 -11.64
C PHE A 144 12.66 11.92 -12.59
N VAL A 145 13.85 11.59 -13.08
CA VAL A 145 14.09 10.46 -13.97
C VAL A 145 15.12 9.53 -13.34
N TYR A 146 14.80 8.24 -13.32
CA TYR A 146 15.64 7.20 -12.71
C TYR A 146 15.94 6.10 -13.71
N THR A 147 17.09 5.46 -13.57
CA THR A 147 17.40 4.20 -14.24
C THR A 147 17.21 3.03 -13.27
N PHE A 148 16.71 1.92 -13.78
CA PHE A 148 16.45 0.71 -12.99
C PHE A 148 17.04 -0.50 -13.68
N ASP A 149 17.67 -1.36 -12.88
CA ASP A 149 18.19 -2.64 -13.38
C ASP A 149 17.09 -3.71 -13.46
N LYS A 150 15.96 -3.48 -12.77
CA LYS A 150 14.84 -4.42 -12.67
C LYS A 150 13.52 -3.70 -12.87
N TYR A 151 12.52 -4.42 -13.36
CA TYR A 151 11.17 -3.91 -13.58
C TYR A 151 10.36 -3.80 -12.27
N VAL A 152 11.00 -3.41 -11.15
CA VAL A 152 10.40 -3.29 -9.83
C VAL A 152 10.75 -1.95 -9.22
N LEU A 153 9.75 -1.09 -9.02
CA LEU A 153 9.87 0.15 -8.24
C LEU A 153 9.44 -0.12 -6.80
N ASP A 154 10.39 -0.11 -5.88
CA ASP A 154 10.15 -0.27 -4.45
C ASP A 154 10.06 1.11 -3.79
N ILE A 155 8.84 1.52 -3.45
CA ILE A 155 8.57 2.84 -2.85
C ILE A 155 9.20 2.97 -1.46
N GLU A 156 9.29 1.88 -0.68
CA GLU A 156 9.94 1.94 0.63
C GLU A 156 11.43 2.25 0.50
N LYS A 157 12.11 1.58 -0.45
CA LYS A 157 13.52 1.85 -0.73
C LYS A 157 13.76 3.27 -1.23
N LEU A 158 12.84 3.77 -2.07
CA LEU A 158 12.90 5.15 -2.54
C LEU A 158 12.77 6.12 -1.36
N ILE A 159 11.75 5.96 -0.52
CA ILE A 159 11.53 6.82 0.66
C ILE A 159 12.75 6.81 1.58
N LYS A 160 13.36 5.64 1.81
CA LYS A 160 14.55 5.49 2.65
C LYS A 160 15.83 6.07 2.04
N SER A 161 15.76 6.65 0.85
CA SER A 161 16.89 7.26 0.14
C SER A 161 16.56 8.71 -0.22
N PRO A 162 16.57 9.64 0.75
CA PRO A 162 16.13 11.02 0.56
C PRO A 162 16.79 11.75 -0.60
N ALA A 163 18.08 11.51 -0.85
CA ALA A 163 18.79 12.07 -1.99
C ALA A 163 18.14 11.77 -3.35
N HIS A 164 17.31 10.74 -3.44
CA HIS A 164 16.65 10.35 -4.67
C HIS A 164 15.25 10.94 -4.85
N TRP A 165 14.67 11.57 -3.84
CA TRP A 165 13.31 12.12 -3.95
C TRP A 165 13.14 13.53 -3.39
N LEU A 166 14.13 14.08 -2.66
CA LEU A 166 14.09 15.49 -2.24
C LEU A 166 13.95 16.40 -3.46
N GLY A 167 12.98 17.31 -3.39
CA GLY A 167 12.61 18.16 -4.52
C GLY A 167 11.62 17.53 -5.51
N ASN A 168 11.25 16.25 -5.35
CA ASN A 168 10.19 15.64 -6.14
C ASN A 168 8.82 16.01 -5.56
N ILE A 169 8.26 17.11 -6.04
CA ILE A 169 6.99 17.66 -5.55
C ILE A 169 5.83 16.68 -5.75
N ASN A 170 5.79 15.96 -6.87
CA ASN A 170 4.73 15.00 -7.15
C ASN A 170 4.77 13.83 -6.17
N PHE A 171 5.97 13.30 -5.92
CA PHE A 171 6.16 12.21 -4.97
C PHE A 171 5.83 12.64 -3.53
N SER A 172 6.30 13.81 -3.11
CA SER A 172 6.03 14.37 -1.79
C SER A 172 4.54 14.64 -1.56
N ASN A 173 3.83 15.17 -2.55
CA ASN A 173 2.40 15.40 -2.48
C ASN A 173 1.61 14.08 -2.41
N PHE A 174 2.04 13.07 -3.17
CA PHE A 174 1.38 11.76 -3.16
C PHE A 174 1.54 11.03 -1.82
N THR A 175 2.75 11.02 -1.27
CA THR A 175 3.04 10.36 0.01
C THR A 175 2.60 11.19 1.22
N GLY A 176 2.41 12.48 1.05
CA GLY A 176 2.09 13.41 2.12
C GLY A 176 3.23 13.54 3.13
N SER A 177 2.92 14.03 4.32
CA SER A 177 3.90 14.21 5.40
C SER A 177 4.43 12.89 5.99
N SER A 178 3.90 11.75 5.56
CA SER A 178 4.27 10.42 6.10
C SER A 178 5.75 10.11 5.95
N ILE A 179 6.35 10.53 4.84
CA ILE A 179 7.78 10.29 4.57
C ILE A 179 8.71 11.06 5.50
N PHE A 180 8.25 12.19 6.05
CA PHE A 180 9.04 13.00 6.99
C PHE A 180 8.96 12.52 8.44
N ARG A 181 8.17 11.48 8.72
CA ARG A 181 8.04 10.88 10.05
C ARG A 181 9.06 9.78 10.34
N LEU A 182 9.88 9.43 9.36
CA LEU A 182 10.95 8.45 9.56
C LEU A 182 11.96 9.00 10.58
N LYS A 183 12.39 8.13 11.50
CA LYS A 183 13.42 8.49 12.47
C LYS A 183 14.77 8.71 11.80
N THR A 184 15.55 9.64 12.28
CA THR A 184 16.89 9.98 11.74
C THR A 184 17.79 8.75 11.58
N ALA A 185 17.74 7.81 12.55
CA ALA A 185 18.48 6.57 12.46
C ALA A 185 18.07 5.67 11.28
N GLU A 186 16.81 5.67 10.92
CA GLU A 186 16.28 4.94 9.75
C GLU A 186 16.74 5.60 8.45
N PHE A 187 16.77 6.92 8.39
CA PHE A 187 17.31 7.67 7.25
C PHE A 187 18.80 7.35 7.05
N ASN A 188 19.61 7.46 8.09
CA ASN A 188 21.05 7.19 8.02
C ASN A 188 21.33 5.76 7.57
N LYS A 189 20.63 4.78 8.14
CA LYS A 189 20.73 3.38 7.77
C LYS A 189 20.30 3.14 6.31
N ALA A 190 19.24 3.80 5.87
CA ALA A 190 18.73 3.66 4.51
C ALA A 190 19.71 4.24 3.48
N LEU A 191 20.34 5.37 3.77
CA LEU A 191 21.33 5.98 2.89
C LEU A 191 22.60 5.13 2.72
N VAL A 192 23.03 4.46 3.79
CA VAL A 192 24.27 3.69 3.77
C VAL A 192 24.08 2.28 3.20
N VAL A 193 23.00 1.59 3.58
CA VAL A 193 22.85 0.15 3.34
C VAL A 193 21.94 -0.18 2.17
N ASN A 194 20.95 0.66 1.88
CA ASN A 194 19.88 0.36 0.94
C ASN A 194 19.80 1.35 -0.23
N ARG A 195 20.95 1.77 -0.78
CA ARG A 195 20.88 2.47 -2.07
C ARG A 195 20.14 1.56 -3.04
N PRO A 196 18.95 1.94 -3.52
CA PRO A 196 18.31 1.19 -4.59
C PRO A 196 19.23 1.25 -5.81
N ASN A 197 19.26 0.15 -6.59
CA ASN A 197 20.00 0.10 -7.84
C ASN A 197 19.29 0.96 -8.91
N TYR A 198 19.14 2.24 -8.64
CA TYR A 198 18.67 3.23 -9.59
C TYR A 198 19.48 4.50 -9.43
N SER A 199 19.81 5.11 -10.52
CA SER A 199 20.47 6.41 -10.60
C SER A 199 19.47 7.47 -11.12
N ILE A 200 19.66 8.69 -10.69
CA ILE A 200 18.98 9.82 -11.30
C ILE A 200 19.68 10.06 -12.65
N LEU A 201 18.93 10.03 -13.74
CA LEU A 201 19.48 10.40 -15.04
C LEU A 201 19.74 11.90 -15.03
N LYS A 202 20.95 12.24 -15.43
CA LYS A 202 21.42 13.63 -15.58
C LYS A 202 20.71 14.32 -16.74
N ASN A 203 19.45 14.63 -16.61
CA ASN A 203 18.82 15.62 -17.46
C ASN A 203 18.66 16.89 -16.63
N GLU A 204 19.60 17.83 -16.77
CA GLU A 204 19.49 19.22 -16.34
C GLU A 204 19.84 19.59 -14.89
N ILE A 205 20.35 18.68 -14.08
CA ILE A 205 20.97 19.08 -12.81
C ILE A 205 22.47 19.11 -13.02
N ASN A 206 23.06 20.29 -13.06
CA ASN A 206 24.52 20.47 -13.04
C ASN A 206 25.09 19.70 -11.84
N ASP A 207 26.17 18.93 -12.04
CA ASP A 207 26.84 18.12 -11.02
C ASP A 207 27.18 18.89 -9.73
N ASN A 208 27.31 20.21 -9.81
CA ASN A 208 27.55 21.09 -8.67
C ASN A 208 26.34 21.31 -7.75
N GLN A 209 25.12 21.14 -8.25
CA GLN A 209 23.92 21.29 -7.41
C GLN A 209 23.57 20.01 -6.64
N SER A 210 23.92 18.83 -7.14
CA SER A 210 23.66 17.56 -6.43
C SER A 210 24.52 17.40 -5.17
N ASN A 211 25.67 18.07 -5.11
CA ASN A 211 26.54 18.07 -3.93
C ASN A 211 26.12 19.07 -2.85
N GLU A 212 25.47 20.17 -3.22
CA GLU A 212 24.99 21.16 -2.24
C GLU A 212 23.78 20.67 -1.43
N TYR A 213 22.90 19.84 -2.03
CA TYR A 213 21.74 19.30 -1.30
C TYR A 213 22.10 18.21 -0.29
N LEU A 214 23.28 17.61 -0.37
CA LEU A 214 23.79 16.63 0.59
C LEU A 214 24.26 17.25 1.91
N PHE A 215 24.46 18.57 1.94
CA PHE A 215 24.97 19.29 3.12
C PHE A 215 23.93 20.09 3.89
N ILE A 216 22.65 20.05 3.47
CA ILE A 216 21.55 20.77 4.15
C ILE A 216 20.72 19.81 5.06
N LEU A 217 21.17 18.61 5.25
CA LEU A 217 20.69 17.65 6.24
C LEU A 217 21.76 17.45 7.28
#